data_584fe44d2efcee19ab673efc5ab7d001
#
_entry.id   584fe44d2efcee19ab673efc5ab7d001
#
_cell.length_a   1.000
_cell.length_b   1.000
_cell.length_c   1.000
_cell.angle_alpha   90.00
_cell.angle_beta   90.00
_cell.angle_gamma   90.00
#
_symmetry.space_group_name_H-M   'P 1'
#
loop_
_entity.id
_entity.type
_entity.pdbx_description
1 polymer ?
#
loop_
_entity_poly.entity_id
_entity_poly.type
_entity_poly.pdbx_seq_one_letter_code
_entity_poly.pdbx_strand_id
1 'polypeptide(L)'
;MRAGEAVPDLPALFDELIRFEIELWNAVDARLRADCGLMLSRFEPMRVISRRTPCRVQDIAVEMSITVGGASKLVDRIEAAGHCRRRPNPEDKRSSVIELTPAGRRLLAAASASFEDELHSRLGSAASAACLQQFSATLTQLRSAGLRADSTEGRPR
;
A
#
# COMPACT_ATOMS: atom_id res chain seq x y z
N MET A 1 0.89 -42.85 -9.74
CA MET A 1 1.48 -42.55 -8.41
C MET A 1 1.78 -41.04 -8.42
N ARG A 2 0.94 -40.24 -7.76
CA ARG A 2 1.18 -38.77 -7.64
C ARG A 2 2.35 -38.63 -6.68
N ALA A 3 3.45 -38.02 -7.13
CA ALA A 3 4.53 -37.61 -6.26
C ALA A 3 3.92 -36.75 -5.15
N GLY A 4 4.14 -37.15 -3.89
CA GLY A 4 3.61 -36.41 -2.75
C GLY A 4 4.17 -34.98 -2.80
N GLU A 5 3.30 -34.02 -2.97
CA GLU A 5 3.63 -32.62 -2.78
C GLU A 5 4.14 -32.48 -1.34
N ALA A 6 5.42 -32.15 -1.20
CA ALA A 6 5.99 -31.90 0.12
C ALA A 6 5.19 -30.75 0.75
N VAL A 7 4.69 -30.96 1.96
CA VAL A 7 3.98 -29.92 2.72
C VAL A 7 4.98 -28.77 2.91
N PRO A 8 4.65 -27.55 2.49
CA PRO A 8 5.55 -26.41 2.64
C PRO A 8 5.79 -26.11 4.13
N ASP A 9 7.01 -25.72 4.47
CA ASP A 9 7.34 -25.20 5.79
C ASP A 9 6.72 -23.80 5.93
N LEU A 10 5.51 -23.72 6.47
CA LEU A 10 4.77 -22.48 6.61
C LEU A 10 5.45 -21.46 7.54
N PRO A 11 6.04 -21.84 8.70
CA PRO A 11 6.88 -20.94 9.48
C PRO A 11 8.04 -20.34 8.69
N ALA A 12 8.80 -21.15 7.96
CA ALA A 12 9.89 -20.64 7.14
C ALA A 12 9.39 -19.71 6.03
N LEU A 13 8.28 -20.02 5.38
CA LEU A 13 7.65 -19.16 4.40
C LEU A 13 7.22 -17.81 5.00
N PHE A 14 6.67 -17.83 6.21
CA PHE A 14 6.30 -16.61 6.92
C PHE A 14 7.53 -15.73 7.18
N ASP A 15 8.62 -16.32 7.69
CA ASP A 15 9.86 -15.59 7.96
C ASP A 15 10.45 -14.94 6.68
N GLU A 16 10.43 -15.67 5.57
CA GLU A 16 10.88 -15.14 4.27
C GLU A 16 10.00 -14.00 3.77
N LEU A 17 8.67 -14.10 3.89
CA LEU A 17 7.75 -13.04 3.49
C LEU A 17 7.97 -11.76 4.29
N ILE A 18 8.11 -11.86 5.62
CA ILE A 18 8.33 -10.70 6.48
C ILE A 18 9.70 -10.07 6.20
N ARG A 19 10.74 -10.89 6.06
CA ARG A 19 12.09 -10.40 5.74
C ARG A 19 12.13 -9.66 4.41
N PHE A 20 11.54 -10.27 3.39
CA PHE A 20 11.46 -9.69 2.05
C PHE A 20 10.66 -8.37 2.05
N GLU A 21 9.53 -8.32 2.74
CA GLU A 21 8.71 -7.10 2.87
C GLU A 21 9.52 -5.98 3.50
N ILE A 22 10.21 -6.23 4.61
CA ILE A 22 11.03 -5.23 5.31
C ILE A 22 12.17 -4.73 4.42
N GLU A 23 12.88 -5.62 3.74
CA GLU A 23 14.00 -5.27 2.85
C GLU A 23 13.52 -4.42 1.66
N LEU A 24 12.42 -4.82 1.03
CA LEU A 24 11.82 -4.08 -0.08
C LEU A 24 11.33 -2.70 0.36
N TRP A 25 10.62 -2.63 1.50
CA TRP A 25 10.16 -1.37 2.09
C TRP A 25 11.32 -0.41 2.33
N ASN A 26 12.38 -0.88 2.98
CA ASN A 26 13.54 -0.06 3.31
C ASN A 26 14.26 0.43 2.04
N ALA A 27 14.40 -0.41 1.03
CA ALA A 27 15.04 -0.04 -0.22
C ALA A 27 14.25 1.06 -0.96
N VAL A 28 12.95 0.88 -1.07
CA VAL A 28 12.05 1.86 -1.72
C VAL A 28 11.99 3.17 -0.91
N ASP A 29 11.89 3.12 0.42
CA ASP A 29 11.89 4.31 1.27
C ASP A 29 13.21 5.10 1.13
N ALA A 30 14.35 4.41 1.12
CA ALA A 30 15.66 5.02 0.93
C ALA A 30 15.77 5.72 -0.45
N ARG A 31 15.27 5.06 -1.51
CA ARG A 31 15.27 5.62 -2.86
C ARG A 31 14.39 6.86 -2.96
N LEU A 32 13.16 6.81 -2.47
CA LEU A 32 12.24 7.95 -2.48
C LEU A 32 12.77 9.14 -1.68
N ARG A 33 13.41 8.89 -0.54
CA ARG A 33 14.05 9.97 0.25
C ARG A 33 15.21 10.60 -0.49
N ALA A 34 16.05 9.80 -1.12
CA ALA A 34 17.22 10.30 -1.85
C ALA A 34 16.81 11.15 -3.07
N ASP A 35 15.84 10.69 -3.85
CA ASP A 35 15.47 11.34 -5.10
C ASP A 35 14.47 12.51 -4.91
N CYS A 36 13.53 12.37 -3.97
CA CYS A 36 12.38 13.27 -3.84
C CYS A 36 12.20 13.86 -2.43
N GLY A 37 13.00 13.48 -1.44
CA GLY A 37 12.83 13.87 -0.04
C GLY A 37 11.52 13.35 0.56
N LEU A 38 10.89 12.33 -0.04
CA LEU A 38 9.58 11.80 0.34
C LEU A 38 9.72 10.42 0.98
N MET A 39 9.16 10.27 2.20
CA MET A 39 9.09 8.96 2.87
C MET A 39 8.03 8.08 2.21
N LEU A 40 8.28 6.78 2.08
CA LEU A 40 7.33 5.80 1.55
C LEU A 40 6.01 5.81 2.34
N SER A 41 6.06 5.99 3.66
CA SER A 41 4.86 6.13 4.51
C SER A 41 3.97 7.35 4.20
N ARG A 42 4.46 8.35 3.47
CA ARG A 42 3.67 9.47 2.94
C ARG A 42 3.32 9.27 1.47
N PHE A 43 4.19 8.63 0.71
CA PHE A 43 3.98 8.33 -0.70
C PHE A 43 2.77 7.41 -0.90
N GLU A 44 2.66 6.33 -0.11
CA GLU A 44 1.56 5.36 -0.24
C GLU A 44 0.16 5.99 -0.06
N PRO A 45 -0.14 6.74 1.01
CA PRO A 45 -1.43 7.41 1.10
C PRO A 45 -1.65 8.44 0.00
N MET A 46 -0.62 9.13 -0.51
CA MET A 46 -0.77 10.04 -1.66
C MET A 46 -1.16 9.27 -2.94
N ARG A 47 -0.65 8.05 -3.14
CA ARG A 47 -1.08 7.16 -4.23
C ARG A 47 -2.56 6.78 -4.11
N VAL A 48 -3.02 6.46 -2.89
CA VAL A 48 -4.43 6.15 -2.63
C VAL A 48 -5.31 7.35 -2.96
N ILE A 49 -4.95 8.55 -2.47
CA ILE A 49 -5.69 9.79 -2.73
C ILE A 49 -5.77 10.08 -4.24
N SER A 50 -4.69 9.83 -4.99
CA SER A 50 -4.64 10.06 -6.43
C SER A 50 -5.53 9.10 -7.23
N ARG A 51 -5.69 7.87 -6.77
CA ARG A 51 -6.46 6.83 -7.48
C ARG A 51 -7.95 6.81 -7.15
N ARG A 52 -8.35 7.42 -6.04
CA ARG A 52 -9.74 7.44 -5.59
C ARG A 52 -10.32 8.85 -5.65
N THR A 53 -11.48 8.99 -6.30
CA THR A 53 -12.22 10.24 -6.35
C THR A 53 -13.72 9.92 -6.20
N PRO A 54 -14.38 10.34 -5.12
CA PRO A 54 -13.83 11.01 -3.93
C PRO A 54 -13.02 10.08 -3.03
N CYS A 55 -11.99 10.60 -2.35
CA CYS A 55 -11.19 9.87 -1.37
C CYS A 55 -11.46 10.38 0.05
N ARG A 56 -11.74 9.47 0.98
CA ARG A 56 -11.96 9.74 2.40
C ARG A 56 -10.86 9.10 3.25
N VAL A 57 -10.72 9.52 4.51
CA VAL A 57 -9.78 8.89 5.45
C VAL A 57 -10.04 7.38 5.59
N GLN A 58 -11.32 6.98 5.58
CA GLN A 58 -11.72 5.56 5.63
C GLN A 58 -11.17 4.77 4.44
N ASP A 59 -11.16 5.34 3.23
CA ASP A 59 -10.65 4.67 2.04
C ASP A 59 -9.16 4.40 2.15
N ILE A 60 -8.40 5.37 2.70
CA ILE A 60 -6.97 5.23 2.97
C ILE A 60 -6.73 4.15 4.02
N ALA A 61 -7.52 4.14 5.10
CA ALA A 61 -7.41 3.15 6.16
C ALA A 61 -7.60 1.72 5.64
N VAL A 62 -8.63 1.51 4.82
CA VAL A 62 -8.94 0.21 4.20
C VAL A 62 -7.84 -0.22 3.23
N GLU A 63 -7.44 0.67 2.33
CA GLU A 63 -6.44 0.36 1.29
C GLU A 63 -5.08 0.01 1.90
N MET A 64 -4.69 0.71 2.98
CA MET A 64 -3.41 0.50 3.67
C MET A 64 -3.49 -0.52 4.81
N SER A 65 -4.66 -1.09 5.09
CA SER A 65 -4.86 -2.04 6.20
C SER A 65 -4.43 -1.47 7.55
N ILE A 66 -4.76 -0.19 7.81
CA ILE A 66 -4.46 0.52 9.07
C ILE A 66 -5.73 1.05 9.72
N THR A 67 -5.63 1.52 10.97
CA THR A 67 -6.76 2.14 11.65
C THR A 67 -7.12 3.50 11.05
N VAL A 68 -8.39 3.91 11.15
CA VAL A 68 -8.86 5.23 10.71
C VAL A 68 -8.09 6.37 11.40
N GLY A 69 -7.78 6.22 12.69
CA GLY A 69 -6.96 7.18 13.43
C GLY A 69 -5.52 7.27 12.91
N GLY A 70 -4.93 6.14 12.53
CA GLY A 70 -3.62 6.08 11.87
C GLY A 70 -3.63 6.78 10.51
N ALA A 71 -4.63 6.48 9.68
CA ALA A 71 -4.82 7.14 8.38
C ALA A 71 -5.03 8.65 8.52
N SER A 72 -5.83 9.10 9.50
CA SER A 72 -6.03 10.54 9.77
C SER A 72 -4.72 11.25 10.09
N LYS A 73 -3.88 10.66 10.97
CA LYS A 73 -2.55 11.23 11.29
C LYS A 73 -1.61 11.30 10.09
N LEU A 74 -1.68 10.32 9.18
CA LEU A 74 -0.91 10.37 7.93
C LEU A 74 -1.38 11.53 7.04
N VAL A 75 -2.70 11.67 6.87
CA VAL A 75 -3.29 12.78 6.11
C VAL A 75 -2.91 14.13 6.72
N ASP A 76 -2.96 14.29 8.05
CA ASP A 76 -2.55 15.53 8.73
C ASP A 76 -1.11 15.92 8.39
N ARG A 77 -0.19 14.95 8.36
CA ARG A 77 1.22 15.19 8.01
C ARG A 77 1.41 15.58 6.53
N ILE A 78 0.63 14.99 5.63
CA ILE A 78 0.67 15.29 4.20
C ILE A 78 0.07 16.68 3.94
N GLU A 79 -1.01 17.03 4.65
CA GLU A 79 -1.67 18.33 4.58
C GLU A 79 -0.79 19.44 5.14
N ALA A 80 -0.15 19.21 6.30
CA ALA A 80 0.80 20.15 6.90
C ALA A 80 2.01 20.43 5.99
N ALA A 81 2.40 19.45 5.16
CA ALA A 81 3.43 19.62 4.14
C ALA A 81 2.91 20.29 2.86
N GLY A 82 1.62 20.63 2.78
CA GLY A 82 1.02 21.30 1.62
C GLY A 82 0.75 20.39 0.41
N HIS A 83 0.80 19.07 0.58
CA HIS A 83 0.67 18.12 -0.54
C HIS A 83 -0.75 17.58 -0.71
N CYS A 84 -1.60 17.66 0.31
CA CYS A 84 -3.04 17.42 0.19
C CYS A 84 -3.82 18.49 0.94
N ARG A 85 -5.14 18.46 0.79
CA ARG A 85 -6.09 19.30 1.52
C ARG A 85 -7.38 18.54 1.77
N ARG A 86 -8.04 18.86 2.87
CA ARG A 86 -9.40 18.42 3.16
C ARG A 86 -10.42 19.42 2.59
N ARG A 87 -11.49 18.90 2.01
CA ARG A 87 -12.66 19.67 1.60
C ARG A 87 -13.93 19.09 2.22
N PRO A 88 -14.94 19.91 2.51
CA PRO A 88 -16.25 19.39 2.89
C PRO A 88 -16.77 18.43 1.81
N ASN A 89 -17.32 17.32 2.22
CA ASN A 89 -17.97 16.41 1.28
C ASN A 89 -19.33 16.98 0.86
N PRO A 90 -19.59 17.20 -0.44
CA PRO A 90 -20.87 17.73 -0.90
C PRO A 90 -22.07 16.84 -0.56
N GLU A 91 -21.84 15.51 -0.51
CA GLU A 91 -22.89 14.51 -0.24
C GLU A 91 -23.11 14.26 1.26
N ASP A 92 -22.12 14.57 2.09
CA ASP A 92 -22.20 14.37 3.54
C ASP A 92 -21.31 15.38 4.26
N LYS A 93 -21.93 16.41 4.80
CA LYS A 93 -21.26 17.50 5.53
C LYS A 93 -20.50 17.06 6.80
N ARG A 94 -20.70 15.83 7.28
CA ARG A 94 -20.01 15.26 8.43
C ARG A 94 -18.68 14.61 8.07
N SER A 95 -18.42 14.43 6.78
CA SER A 95 -17.19 13.83 6.25
C SER A 95 -16.42 14.81 5.39
N SER A 96 -15.10 14.58 5.26
CA SER A 96 -14.23 15.36 4.39
C SER A 96 -13.72 14.48 3.24
N VAL A 97 -13.62 15.08 2.07
CA VAL A 97 -12.92 14.54 0.92
C VAL A 97 -11.49 15.07 0.92
N ILE A 98 -10.56 14.20 0.63
CA ILE A 98 -9.13 14.50 0.59
C ILE A 98 -8.69 14.56 -0.87
N GLU A 99 -7.99 15.63 -1.23
CA GLU A 99 -7.49 15.86 -2.59
C GLU A 99 -6.01 16.23 -2.54
N LEU A 100 -5.24 15.76 -3.52
CA LEU A 100 -3.87 16.24 -3.70
C LEU A 100 -3.88 17.71 -4.18
N THR A 101 -2.99 18.52 -3.64
CA THR A 101 -2.70 19.85 -4.17
C THR A 101 -1.93 19.76 -5.49
N PRO A 102 -1.81 20.83 -6.29
CA PRO A 102 -0.91 20.82 -7.45
C PRO A 102 0.54 20.45 -7.10
N ALA A 103 1.03 20.90 -5.93
CA ALA A 103 2.36 20.53 -5.42
C ALA A 103 2.43 19.02 -5.10
N GLY A 104 1.40 18.49 -4.42
CA GLY A 104 1.31 17.07 -4.11
C GLY A 104 1.27 16.19 -5.37
N ARG A 105 0.53 16.61 -6.40
CA ARG A 105 0.49 15.86 -7.68
C ARG A 105 1.85 15.84 -8.38
N ARG A 106 2.57 16.97 -8.40
CA ARG A 106 3.92 17.02 -8.98
C ARG A 106 4.90 16.14 -8.23
N LEU A 107 4.88 16.22 -6.89
CA LEU A 107 5.73 15.38 -6.04
C LEU A 107 5.42 13.88 -6.24
N LEU A 108 4.13 13.51 -6.26
CA LEU A 108 3.71 12.13 -6.49
C LEU A 108 4.18 11.62 -7.86
N ALA A 109 4.07 12.44 -8.92
CA ALA A 109 4.52 12.04 -10.25
C ALA A 109 6.03 11.78 -10.30
N ALA A 110 6.85 12.68 -9.71
CA ALA A 110 8.29 12.49 -9.62
C ALA A 110 8.66 11.24 -8.79
N ALA A 111 8.02 11.08 -7.63
CA ALA A 111 8.26 9.94 -6.75
C ALA A 111 7.80 8.61 -7.37
N SER A 112 6.75 8.60 -8.19
CA SER A 112 6.28 7.40 -8.88
C SER A 112 7.31 6.85 -9.85
N ALA A 113 8.06 7.70 -10.56
CA ALA A 113 9.14 7.26 -11.44
C ALA A 113 10.25 6.54 -10.65
N SER A 114 10.74 7.16 -9.57
CA SER A 114 11.75 6.55 -8.70
C SER A 114 11.27 5.25 -8.04
N PHE A 115 10.00 5.21 -7.67
CA PHE A 115 9.35 4.02 -7.11
C PHE A 115 9.32 2.86 -8.12
N GLU A 116 8.89 3.12 -9.35
CA GLU A 116 8.82 2.12 -10.42
C GLU A 116 10.21 1.61 -10.79
N ASP A 117 11.19 2.49 -10.89
CA ASP A 117 12.59 2.13 -11.17
C ASP A 117 13.17 1.21 -10.09
N GLU A 118 12.94 1.52 -8.81
CA GLU A 118 13.42 0.69 -7.70
C GLU A 118 12.72 -0.68 -7.68
N LEU A 119 11.40 -0.73 -7.91
CA LEU A 119 10.68 -2.00 -8.02
C LEU A 119 11.16 -2.83 -9.22
N HIS A 120 11.41 -2.20 -10.36
CA HIS A 120 11.95 -2.89 -11.52
C HIS A 120 13.34 -3.47 -11.22
N SER A 121 14.20 -2.71 -10.56
CA SER A 121 15.52 -3.16 -10.14
C SER A 121 15.46 -4.35 -9.17
N ARG A 122 14.56 -4.31 -8.18
CA ARG A 122 14.48 -5.33 -7.12
C ARG A 122 13.70 -6.57 -7.51
N LEU A 123 12.60 -6.40 -8.23
CA LEU A 123 11.69 -7.47 -8.60
C LEU A 123 11.88 -7.89 -10.06
N GLY A 124 11.85 -6.93 -10.97
CA GLY A 124 11.88 -7.18 -12.41
C GLY A 124 13.19 -7.80 -12.90
N SER A 125 14.30 -7.49 -12.23
CA SER A 125 15.62 -8.06 -12.55
C SER A 125 15.86 -9.42 -11.86
N ALA A 126 15.13 -9.72 -10.78
CA ALA A 126 15.32 -10.93 -9.98
C ALA A 126 14.46 -12.11 -10.45
N ALA A 127 13.31 -11.86 -11.09
CA ALA A 127 12.37 -12.89 -11.50
C ALA A 127 11.72 -12.57 -12.84
N SER A 128 11.30 -13.62 -13.57
CA SER A 128 10.58 -13.44 -14.83
C SER A 128 9.19 -12.82 -14.62
N ALA A 129 8.66 -12.14 -15.64
CA ALA A 129 7.32 -11.57 -15.60
C ALA A 129 6.24 -12.61 -15.24
N ALA A 130 6.35 -13.84 -15.77
CA ALA A 130 5.43 -14.92 -15.46
C ALA A 130 5.49 -15.34 -13.97
N CYS A 131 6.69 -15.40 -13.39
CA CYS A 131 6.88 -15.69 -11.97
C CYS A 131 6.25 -14.59 -11.09
N LEU A 132 6.49 -13.32 -11.41
CA LEU A 132 5.92 -12.18 -10.67
C LEU A 132 4.40 -12.11 -10.78
N GLN A 133 3.83 -12.43 -11.96
CA GLN A 133 2.38 -12.51 -12.15
C GLN A 133 1.77 -13.63 -11.30
N GLN A 134 2.38 -14.80 -11.29
CA GLN A 134 1.93 -15.93 -10.45
C GLN A 134 2.01 -15.59 -8.96
N PHE A 135 3.11 -14.99 -8.52
CA PHE A 135 3.30 -14.55 -7.14
C PHE A 135 2.23 -13.53 -6.72
N SER A 136 1.98 -12.51 -7.57
CA SER A 136 0.93 -11.52 -7.34
C SER A 136 -0.46 -12.15 -7.23
N ALA A 137 -0.79 -13.11 -8.12
CA ALA A 137 -2.07 -13.83 -8.08
C ALA A 137 -2.21 -14.64 -6.78
N THR A 138 -1.14 -15.31 -6.35
CA THR A 138 -1.11 -16.08 -5.10
C THR A 138 -1.32 -15.17 -3.88
N LEU A 139 -0.63 -14.03 -3.80
CA LEU A 139 -0.84 -13.06 -2.72
C LEU A 139 -2.28 -12.54 -2.68
N THR A 140 -2.86 -12.25 -3.84
CA THR A 140 -4.27 -11.81 -3.95
C THR A 140 -5.22 -12.87 -3.43
N GLN A 141 -4.99 -14.13 -3.79
CA GLN A 141 -5.80 -15.26 -3.33
C GLN A 141 -5.71 -15.44 -1.81
N LEU A 142 -4.51 -15.38 -1.23
CA LEU A 142 -4.28 -15.51 0.21
C LEU A 142 -4.95 -14.37 0.99
N ARG A 143 -4.84 -13.13 0.53
CA ARG A 143 -5.53 -11.98 1.13
C ARG A 143 -7.04 -12.13 1.09
N SER A 144 -7.59 -12.60 -0.02
CA SER A 144 -9.04 -12.82 -0.16
C SER A 144 -9.55 -13.95 0.74
N ALA A 145 -8.76 -14.98 0.97
CA ALA A 145 -9.09 -16.07 1.88
C ALA A 145 -9.08 -15.61 3.35
N GLY A 146 -8.06 -14.83 3.76
CA GLY A 146 -7.96 -14.26 5.11
C GLY A 146 -9.13 -13.35 5.45
N LEU A 147 -9.51 -12.46 4.55
CA LEU A 147 -10.66 -11.57 4.75
C LEU A 147 -11.99 -12.31 4.95
N ARG A 148 -12.15 -13.50 4.34
CA ARG A 148 -13.35 -14.34 4.54
C ARG A 148 -13.36 -15.03 5.90
N ALA A 149 -12.21 -15.45 6.39
CA ALA A 149 -12.08 -16.07 7.72
C ALA A 149 -12.48 -15.09 8.83
N ASP A 150 -11.98 -13.84 8.79
CA ASP A 150 -12.31 -12.79 9.75
C ASP A 150 -13.80 -12.42 9.75
N SER A 151 -14.44 -12.47 8.57
CA SER A 151 -15.88 -12.18 8.42
C SER A 151 -16.79 -13.25 9.02
N THR A 152 -16.30 -14.47 9.19
CA THR A 152 -17.06 -15.60 9.71
C THR A 152 -16.99 -15.69 11.25
N GLU A 153 -15.93 -15.17 11.87
CA GLU A 153 -15.76 -15.16 13.33
C GLU A 153 -16.45 -13.97 14.03
N GLY A 154 -16.88 -12.97 13.29
CA GLY A 154 -17.50 -11.73 13.80
C GLY A 154 -19.00 -11.82 14.13
N ARG A 155 -19.60 -13.01 14.38
CA ARG A 155 -21.00 -13.15 14.79
C ARG A 155 -21.06 -13.43 16.30
N PRO A 156 -21.29 -12.41 17.17
CA PRO A 156 -21.56 -12.65 18.57
C PRO A 156 -22.93 -13.36 18.72
N ARG A 157 -22.98 -14.34 19.61
CA ARG A 157 -24.22 -14.94 20.12
C ARG A 157 -24.96 -13.96 21.02
#